data_964379d6831f7eb2a0371a2221038ad9
#
_entry.id   964379d6831f7eb2a0371a2221038ad9
#
_cell.length_a   1.000
_cell.length_b   1.000
_cell.length_c   1.000
_cell.angle_alpha   90.00
_cell.angle_beta   90.00
_cell.angle_gamma   90.00
#
_symmetry.space_group_name_H-M   'P 1'
#
loop_
_entity.id
_entity.type
_entity.pdbx_description
1 polymer ?
#
loop_
_entity_poly.entity_id
_entity_poly.type
_entity_poly.pdbx_seq_one_letter_code
_entity_poly.pdbx_strand_id
1 'polypeptide(L)'
;MEMTKLSCEKFLAELASKAPTPGGGGTAALVGAAGVALGNMVGNLTTGKKKYAAVEADIQALNTRADALRKELEALVQADADAFAPLAAAYGLPKDTPEQAAHKAAVLEKALDAACAVPLEVMEKCAEGIALVEEYAAKGSVMAVSDAGCAAALCKAALQAASLNVFINTKLMADRERAAALDAKTDKLLDEFVLRADAVFASVTNKLRNK
;
A
#
# COMPACT_ATOMS: atom_id res chain seq x y z
N MET A 1 -9.71 16.13 10.33
CA MET A 1 -10.07 16.26 8.88
C MET A 1 -9.48 15.05 8.20
N GLU A 2 -10.25 14.32 7.39
CA GLU A 2 -9.73 13.17 6.65
C GLU A 2 -8.58 13.58 5.72
N MET A 3 -7.45 12.89 5.78
CA MET A 3 -6.25 13.24 5.02
C MET A 3 -6.46 13.21 3.51
N THR A 4 -7.27 12.28 3.00
CA THR A 4 -7.62 12.17 1.58
C THR A 4 -8.56 13.27 1.07
N LYS A 5 -9.13 14.09 1.97
CA LYS A 5 -9.92 15.29 1.61
C LYS A 5 -9.06 16.56 1.49
N LEU A 6 -7.79 16.48 1.82
CA LEU A 6 -6.85 17.58 1.60
C LEU A 6 -6.56 17.72 0.09
N SER A 7 -6.24 18.96 -0.35
CA SER A 7 -5.62 19.09 -1.68
C SER A 7 -4.27 18.38 -1.71
N CYS A 8 -3.82 17.96 -2.88
CA CYS A 8 -2.48 17.35 -3.03
C CYS A 8 -1.38 18.23 -2.43
N GLU A 9 -1.45 19.55 -2.65
CA GLU A 9 -0.49 20.51 -2.08
C GLU A 9 -0.48 20.50 -0.56
N LYS A 10 -1.66 20.49 0.07
CA LYS A 10 -1.78 20.46 1.54
C LYS A 10 -1.28 19.14 2.11
N PHE A 11 -1.64 18.01 1.49
CA PHE A 11 -1.14 16.70 1.93
C PHE A 11 0.38 16.65 1.88
N LEU A 12 0.99 17.08 0.78
CA LEU A 12 2.45 17.10 0.63
C LEU A 12 3.12 18.09 1.60
N ALA A 13 2.52 19.24 1.87
CA ALA A 13 3.04 20.19 2.84
C ALA A 13 3.03 19.63 4.27
N GLU A 14 1.93 18.95 4.67
CA GLU A 14 1.84 18.28 5.97
C GLU A 14 2.86 17.13 6.06
N LEU A 15 2.97 16.28 5.02
CA LEU A 15 3.95 15.20 4.95
C LEU A 15 5.39 15.70 5.09
N ALA A 16 5.71 16.86 4.51
CA ALA A 16 7.04 17.46 4.58
C ALA A 16 7.32 18.19 5.92
N SER A 17 6.35 18.29 6.78
CA SER A 17 6.44 19.04 8.03
C SER A 17 7.04 18.20 9.17
N LYS A 18 7.00 18.72 10.41
CA LYS A 18 7.33 18.00 11.63
C LYS A 18 6.11 17.27 12.25
N ALA A 19 4.96 17.30 11.57
CA ALA A 19 3.77 16.60 12.04
C ALA A 19 4.05 15.09 12.10
N PRO A 20 3.53 14.39 13.10
CA PRO A 20 3.75 12.95 13.24
C PRO A 20 3.00 12.13 12.16
N THR A 21 1.99 12.72 11.55
CA THR A 21 1.16 12.14 10.48
C THR A 21 0.74 13.25 9.48
N PRO A 22 0.57 12.93 8.15
CA PRO A 22 0.81 11.62 7.54
C PRO A 22 2.27 11.19 7.56
N GLY A 23 2.52 9.89 7.62
CA GLY A 23 3.84 9.28 7.57
C GLY A 23 4.00 8.34 6.39
N GLY A 24 4.99 7.44 6.51
CA GLY A 24 5.33 6.48 5.45
C GLY A 24 4.19 5.51 5.13
N GLY A 25 3.45 5.02 6.12
CA GLY A 25 2.36 4.07 5.92
C GLY A 25 1.17 4.70 5.19
N GLY A 26 0.68 5.85 5.66
CA GLY A 26 -0.39 6.58 4.97
C GLY A 26 0.00 7.01 3.55
N THR A 27 1.28 7.42 3.35
CA THR A 27 1.80 7.73 2.01
C THR A 27 1.84 6.49 1.11
N ALA A 28 2.24 5.32 1.65
CA ALA A 28 2.24 4.06 0.91
C ALA A 28 0.81 3.69 0.46
N ALA A 29 -0.17 3.83 1.35
CA ALA A 29 -1.58 3.59 1.01
C ALA A 29 -2.06 4.50 -0.13
N LEU A 30 -1.72 5.80 -0.08
CA LEU A 30 -2.09 6.76 -1.13
C LEU A 30 -1.43 6.43 -2.48
N VAL A 31 -0.15 6.07 -2.47
CA VAL A 31 0.58 5.66 -3.68
C VAL A 31 0.01 4.37 -4.25
N GLY A 32 -0.34 3.39 -3.40
CA GLY A 32 -1.04 2.17 -3.80
C GLY A 32 -2.39 2.46 -4.45
N ALA A 33 -3.19 3.36 -3.87
CA ALA A 33 -4.45 3.81 -4.44
C ALA A 33 -4.27 4.45 -5.83
N ALA A 34 -3.23 5.28 -6.01
CA ALA A 34 -2.90 5.87 -7.30
C ALA A 34 -2.50 4.80 -8.34
N GLY A 35 -1.72 3.79 -7.92
CA GLY A 35 -1.37 2.66 -8.77
C GLY A 35 -2.61 1.89 -9.24
N VAL A 36 -3.52 1.54 -8.31
CA VAL A 36 -4.79 0.86 -8.64
C VAL A 36 -5.65 1.72 -9.56
N ALA A 37 -5.73 3.04 -9.32
CA ALA A 37 -6.49 3.97 -10.17
C ALA A 37 -5.99 3.99 -11.61
N LEU A 38 -4.66 3.97 -11.83
CA LEU A 38 -4.07 3.86 -13.17
C LEU A 38 -4.42 2.53 -13.85
N GLY A 39 -4.36 1.41 -13.14
CA GLY A 39 -4.83 0.13 -13.64
C GLY A 39 -6.30 0.18 -14.05
N ASN A 40 -7.16 0.75 -13.21
CA ASN A 40 -8.58 0.92 -13.48
C ASN A 40 -8.83 1.82 -14.73
N MET A 41 -8.01 2.86 -14.94
CA MET A 41 -8.07 3.68 -16.14
C MET A 41 -7.81 2.85 -17.41
N VAL A 42 -6.83 1.93 -17.39
CA VAL A 42 -6.58 1.01 -18.52
C VAL A 42 -7.83 0.19 -18.82
N GLY A 43 -8.49 -0.34 -17.78
CA GLY A 43 -9.75 -1.07 -17.91
C GLY A 43 -10.86 -0.21 -18.51
N ASN A 44 -11.08 0.99 -18.00
CA ASN A 44 -12.08 1.94 -18.51
C ASN A 44 -11.81 2.34 -19.97
N LEU A 45 -10.56 2.45 -20.37
CA LEU A 45 -10.17 2.70 -21.76
C LEU A 45 -10.29 1.46 -22.66
N THR A 46 -10.57 0.30 -22.10
CA THR A 46 -10.76 -0.97 -22.83
C THR A 46 -12.22 -1.26 -23.11
N THR A 47 -13.10 -1.02 -22.12
CA THR A 47 -14.54 -1.32 -22.20
C THR A 47 -15.23 -0.58 -23.32
N GLY A 48 -16.29 -1.19 -23.91
CA GLY A 48 -17.13 -0.64 -24.97
C GLY A 48 -16.48 -0.61 -26.36
N LYS A 49 -15.27 -1.14 -26.52
CA LYS A 49 -14.57 -1.19 -27.82
C LYS A 49 -14.73 -2.55 -28.47
N LYS A 50 -15.24 -2.59 -29.71
CA LYS A 50 -15.41 -3.83 -30.49
C LYS A 50 -14.19 -4.73 -30.52
N LYS A 51 -12.98 -4.14 -30.58
CA LYS A 51 -11.69 -4.85 -30.59
C LYS A 51 -11.50 -5.72 -29.33
N TYR A 52 -12.07 -5.33 -28.20
CA TYR A 52 -11.90 -5.97 -26.90
C TYR A 52 -13.16 -6.71 -26.41
N ALA A 53 -14.15 -6.91 -27.28
CA ALA A 53 -15.43 -7.55 -26.91
C ALA A 53 -15.26 -8.93 -26.27
N ALA A 54 -14.21 -9.68 -26.66
CA ALA A 54 -13.95 -11.00 -26.10
C ALA A 54 -13.50 -10.98 -24.62
N VAL A 55 -12.98 -9.85 -24.14
CA VAL A 55 -12.51 -9.66 -22.75
C VAL A 55 -13.36 -8.67 -21.97
N GLU A 56 -14.46 -8.20 -22.54
CA GLU A 56 -15.31 -7.15 -21.96
C GLU A 56 -15.79 -7.48 -20.55
N ALA A 57 -16.32 -8.70 -20.36
CA ALA A 57 -16.84 -9.14 -19.07
C ALA A 57 -15.73 -9.24 -18.00
N ASP A 58 -14.55 -9.75 -18.37
CA ASP A 58 -13.39 -9.82 -17.50
C ASP A 58 -12.97 -8.42 -17.05
N ILE A 59 -12.84 -7.50 -18.00
CA ILE A 59 -12.42 -6.12 -17.70
C ILE A 59 -13.44 -5.40 -16.81
N GLN A 60 -14.74 -5.62 -17.02
CA GLN A 60 -15.78 -5.04 -16.14
C GLN A 60 -15.68 -5.57 -14.72
N ALA A 61 -15.42 -6.87 -14.54
CA ALA A 61 -15.19 -7.47 -13.22
C ALA A 61 -13.94 -6.89 -12.54
N LEU A 62 -12.83 -6.78 -13.29
CA LEU A 62 -11.60 -6.15 -12.81
C LEU A 62 -11.83 -4.69 -12.40
N ASN A 63 -12.56 -3.91 -13.21
CA ASN A 63 -12.88 -2.51 -12.90
C ASN A 63 -13.69 -2.38 -11.61
N THR A 64 -14.67 -3.25 -11.40
CA THR A 64 -15.47 -3.26 -10.17
C THR A 64 -14.60 -3.53 -8.94
N ARG A 65 -13.68 -4.50 -9.03
CA ARG A 65 -12.76 -4.83 -7.92
C ARG A 65 -11.73 -3.73 -7.71
N ALA A 66 -11.16 -3.16 -8.79
CA ALA A 66 -10.19 -2.07 -8.70
C ALA A 66 -10.80 -0.82 -8.04
N ASP A 67 -12.06 -0.47 -8.36
CA ASP A 67 -12.73 0.68 -7.74
C ASP A 67 -12.97 0.46 -6.24
N ALA A 68 -13.31 -0.75 -5.82
CA ALA A 68 -13.41 -1.12 -4.41
C ALA A 68 -12.04 -1.06 -3.71
N LEU A 69 -11.02 -1.69 -4.30
CA LEU A 69 -9.66 -1.75 -3.76
C LEU A 69 -9.03 -0.35 -3.59
N ARG A 70 -9.25 0.54 -4.57
CA ARG A 70 -8.82 1.94 -4.48
C ARG A 70 -9.41 2.63 -3.25
N LYS A 71 -10.73 2.47 -3.01
CA LYS A 71 -11.40 3.04 -1.84
C LYS A 71 -10.90 2.45 -0.52
N GLU A 72 -10.62 1.15 -0.50
CA GLU A 72 -10.01 0.48 0.65
C GLU A 72 -8.64 1.10 0.98
N LEU A 73 -7.77 1.27 -0.03
CA LEU A 73 -6.47 1.93 0.14
C LEU A 73 -6.60 3.42 0.54
N GLU A 74 -7.55 4.16 -0.01
CA GLU A 74 -7.83 5.54 0.40
C GLU A 74 -8.22 5.61 1.89
N ALA A 75 -9.01 4.67 2.39
CA ALA A 75 -9.38 4.61 3.81
C ALA A 75 -8.18 4.30 4.71
N LEU A 76 -7.24 3.47 4.25
CA LEU A 76 -6.03 3.12 4.99
C LEU A 76 -5.09 4.31 5.21
N VAL A 77 -5.19 5.39 4.42
CA VAL A 77 -4.41 6.62 4.64
C VAL A 77 -4.73 7.23 6.02
N GLN A 78 -6.00 7.31 6.38
CA GLN A 78 -6.42 7.82 7.69
C GLN A 78 -6.21 6.76 8.78
N ALA A 79 -6.49 5.49 8.48
CA ALA A 79 -6.33 4.40 9.43
C ALA A 79 -4.88 4.26 9.93
N ASP A 80 -3.87 4.50 9.07
CA ASP A 80 -2.46 4.52 9.46
C ASP A 80 -2.17 5.60 10.52
N ALA A 81 -2.69 6.80 10.32
CA ALA A 81 -2.53 7.88 11.29
C ALA A 81 -3.22 7.57 12.62
N ASP A 82 -4.42 7.00 12.56
CA ASP A 82 -5.20 6.63 13.76
C ASP A 82 -4.52 5.48 14.53
N ALA A 83 -3.94 4.50 13.82
CA ALA A 83 -3.19 3.40 14.41
C ALA A 83 -1.86 3.86 15.04
N PHE A 84 -1.25 4.91 14.52
CA PHE A 84 -0.01 5.46 15.07
C PHE A 84 -0.22 6.26 16.36
N ALA A 85 -1.39 6.87 16.56
CA ALA A 85 -1.65 7.77 17.70
C ALA A 85 -1.41 7.11 19.08
N PRO A 86 -1.85 5.85 19.35
CA PRO A 86 -1.54 5.17 20.61
C PRO A 86 -0.04 4.91 20.80
N LEU A 87 0.69 4.58 19.72
CA LEU A 87 2.14 4.35 19.77
C LEU A 87 2.88 5.65 20.10
N ALA A 88 2.50 6.75 19.45
CA ALA A 88 3.06 8.07 19.76
C ALA A 88 2.83 8.48 21.22
N ALA A 89 1.63 8.24 21.76
CA ALA A 89 1.32 8.49 23.16
C ALA A 89 2.17 7.62 24.11
N ALA A 90 2.36 6.35 23.77
CA ALA A 90 3.15 5.41 24.58
C ALA A 90 4.62 5.83 24.71
N TYR A 91 5.21 6.44 23.68
CA TYR A 91 6.57 6.99 23.76
C TYR A 91 6.69 8.10 24.80
N GLY A 92 5.65 8.88 25.03
CA GLY A 92 5.61 9.96 26.03
C GLY A 92 5.41 9.49 27.48
N LEU A 93 5.13 8.22 27.75
CA LEU A 93 4.91 7.73 29.10
C LEU A 93 6.17 7.84 29.96
N PRO A 94 6.06 8.15 31.28
CA PRO A 94 7.18 8.23 32.20
C PRO A 94 7.83 6.85 32.43
N LYS A 95 9.12 6.85 32.80
CA LYS A 95 9.92 5.65 33.06
C LYS A 95 10.87 5.81 34.25
N ASP A 96 10.57 6.76 35.15
CA ASP A 96 11.47 7.19 36.20
C ASP A 96 11.48 6.21 37.41
N THR A 97 10.44 5.37 37.56
CA THR A 97 10.41 4.29 38.55
C THR A 97 10.30 2.93 37.87
N PRO A 98 10.69 1.83 38.55
CA PRO A 98 10.54 0.48 37.99
C PRO A 98 9.12 0.15 37.54
N GLU A 99 8.11 0.59 38.31
CA GLU A 99 6.68 0.38 37.99
C GLU A 99 6.28 1.14 36.73
N GLN A 100 6.71 2.40 36.60
CA GLN A 100 6.46 3.21 35.40
C GLN A 100 7.14 2.60 34.17
N ALA A 101 8.38 2.15 34.31
CA ALA A 101 9.13 1.51 33.23
C ALA A 101 8.45 0.21 32.77
N ALA A 102 7.98 -0.63 33.70
CA ALA A 102 7.25 -1.85 33.40
C ALA A 102 5.90 -1.56 32.73
N HIS A 103 5.15 -0.57 33.22
CA HIS A 103 3.91 -0.13 32.60
C HIS A 103 4.12 0.38 31.17
N LYS A 104 5.10 1.27 30.96
CA LYS A 104 5.46 1.79 29.65
C LYS A 104 5.84 0.66 28.68
N ALA A 105 6.63 -0.30 29.10
CA ALA A 105 7.02 -1.45 28.27
C ALA A 105 5.80 -2.25 27.82
N ALA A 106 4.88 -2.54 28.73
CA ALA A 106 3.65 -3.28 28.42
C ALA A 106 2.71 -2.53 27.46
N VAL A 107 2.60 -1.19 27.62
CA VAL A 107 1.80 -0.35 26.71
C VAL A 107 2.45 -0.24 25.34
N LEU A 108 3.77 -0.05 25.27
CA LEU A 108 4.54 -0.01 24.03
C LEU A 108 4.39 -1.30 23.23
N GLU A 109 4.53 -2.46 23.90
CA GLU A 109 4.41 -3.75 23.22
C GLU A 109 3.06 -3.90 22.50
N LYS A 110 1.97 -3.60 23.19
CA LYS A 110 0.62 -3.64 22.59
C LYS A 110 0.45 -2.63 21.45
N ALA A 111 1.01 -1.43 21.62
CA ALA A 111 0.91 -0.37 20.61
C ALA A 111 1.74 -0.71 19.36
N LEU A 112 2.91 -1.35 19.51
CA LEU A 112 3.75 -1.81 18.40
C LEU A 112 3.06 -2.90 17.58
N ASP A 113 2.47 -3.91 18.25
CA ASP A 113 1.73 -4.96 17.54
C ASP A 113 0.53 -4.36 16.76
N ALA A 114 -0.25 -3.49 17.40
CA ALA A 114 -1.36 -2.81 16.74
C ALA A 114 -0.91 -1.93 15.56
N ALA A 115 0.23 -1.23 15.68
CA ALA A 115 0.78 -0.38 14.64
C ALA A 115 1.35 -1.16 13.43
N CYS A 116 1.53 -2.47 13.53
CA CYS A 116 1.89 -3.32 12.39
C CYS A 116 0.68 -3.68 11.51
N ALA A 117 -0.54 -3.63 12.04
CA ALA A 117 -1.72 -4.15 11.36
C ALA A 117 -2.03 -3.37 10.08
N VAL A 118 -2.08 -2.03 10.15
CA VAL A 118 -2.43 -1.19 8.99
C VAL A 118 -1.38 -1.26 7.88
N PRO A 119 -0.07 -1.09 8.14
CA PRO A 119 0.95 -1.26 7.09
C PRO A 119 0.91 -2.65 6.43
N LEU A 120 0.65 -3.70 7.19
CA LEU A 120 0.52 -5.05 6.64
C LEU A 120 -0.73 -5.18 5.76
N GLU A 121 -1.85 -4.57 6.14
CA GLU A 121 -3.04 -4.51 5.29
C GLU A 121 -2.78 -3.71 4.01
N VAL A 122 -2.07 -2.58 4.08
CA VAL A 122 -1.64 -1.83 2.88
C VAL A 122 -0.84 -2.72 1.95
N MET A 123 0.08 -3.54 2.48
CA MET A 123 0.85 -4.50 1.66
C MET A 123 -0.06 -5.52 0.97
N GLU A 124 -1.02 -6.11 1.67
CA GLU A 124 -1.98 -7.07 1.11
C GLU A 124 -2.81 -6.43 -0.01
N LYS A 125 -3.26 -5.19 0.19
CA LYS A 125 -4.01 -4.43 -0.83
C LYS A 125 -3.15 -4.06 -2.03
N CYS A 126 -1.88 -3.69 -1.83
CA CYS A 126 -0.94 -3.44 -2.92
C CYS A 126 -0.63 -4.73 -3.71
N ALA A 127 -0.49 -5.86 -3.04
CA ALA A 127 -0.33 -7.16 -3.65
C ALA A 127 -1.52 -7.53 -4.55
N GLU A 128 -2.74 -7.30 -4.06
CA GLU A 128 -3.94 -7.45 -4.86
C GLU A 128 -3.97 -6.48 -6.05
N GLY A 129 -3.56 -5.23 -5.83
CA GLY A 129 -3.42 -4.23 -6.90
C GLY A 129 -2.47 -4.68 -8.00
N ILE A 130 -1.32 -5.28 -7.65
CA ILE A 130 -0.38 -5.86 -8.62
C ILE A 130 -1.05 -6.97 -9.43
N ALA A 131 -1.80 -7.87 -8.79
CA ALA A 131 -2.51 -8.94 -9.49
C ALA A 131 -3.57 -8.40 -10.48
N LEU A 132 -4.30 -7.35 -10.11
CA LEU A 132 -5.22 -6.68 -11.04
C LEU A 132 -4.49 -6.03 -12.23
N VAL A 133 -3.33 -5.41 -11.96
CA VAL A 133 -2.54 -4.74 -13.00
C VAL A 133 -1.94 -5.75 -13.99
N GLU A 134 -1.57 -6.97 -13.56
CA GLU A 134 -1.17 -8.05 -14.47
C GLU A 134 -2.25 -8.34 -15.51
N GLU A 135 -3.50 -8.48 -15.06
CA GLU A 135 -4.64 -8.73 -15.94
C GLU A 135 -4.90 -7.55 -16.90
N TYR A 136 -4.82 -6.31 -16.41
CA TYR A 136 -4.93 -5.12 -17.25
C TYR A 136 -3.80 -5.03 -18.30
N ALA A 137 -2.57 -5.36 -17.94
CA ALA A 137 -1.44 -5.38 -18.87
C ALA A 137 -1.55 -6.46 -19.95
N ALA A 138 -2.23 -7.59 -19.62
CA ALA A 138 -2.46 -8.69 -20.54
C ALA A 138 -3.66 -8.45 -21.47
N LYS A 139 -4.78 -7.98 -20.93
CA LYS A 139 -6.09 -7.92 -21.61
C LYS A 139 -6.50 -6.52 -22.05
N GLY A 140 -5.92 -5.49 -21.45
CA GLY A 140 -6.33 -4.10 -21.62
C GLY A 140 -5.92 -3.47 -22.95
N SER A 141 -6.41 -2.25 -23.15
CA SER A 141 -6.13 -1.47 -24.35
C SER A 141 -4.63 -1.24 -24.56
N VAL A 142 -4.12 -1.65 -25.71
CA VAL A 142 -2.71 -1.42 -26.10
C VAL A 142 -2.34 0.07 -26.12
N MET A 143 -3.33 0.96 -26.27
CA MET A 143 -3.11 2.41 -26.26
C MET A 143 -2.81 2.95 -24.85
N ALA A 144 -3.17 2.21 -23.81
CA ALA A 144 -2.95 2.56 -22.42
C ALA A 144 -1.98 1.58 -21.71
N VAL A 145 -1.20 0.81 -22.47
CA VAL A 145 -0.32 -0.19 -21.89
C VAL A 145 0.79 0.42 -21.02
N SER A 146 1.22 1.64 -21.33
CA SER A 146 2.19 2.39 -20.50
C SER A 146 1.65 2.66 -19.09
N ASP A 147 0.35 2.94 -18.97
CA ASP A 147 -0.28 3.20 -17.69
C ASP A 147 -0.35 1.93 -16.81
N ALA A 148 -0.49 0.74 -17.43
CA ALA A 148 -0.34 -0.53 -16.71
C ALA A 148 1.08 -0.72 -16.15
N GLY A 149 2.12 -0.32 -16.89
CA GLY A 149 3.50 -0.32 -16.41
C GLY A 149 3.71 0.65 -15.25
N CYS A 150 3.17 1.86 -15.35
CA CYS A 150 3.19 2.85 -14.26
C CYS A 150 2.45 2.33 -13.02
N ALA A 151 1.27 1.72 -13.20
CA ALA A 151 0.49 1.13 -12.12
C ALA A 151 1.27 0.05 -11.36
N ALA A 152 1.95 -0.86 -12.08
CA ALA A 152 2.80 -1.89 -11.49
C ALA A 152 3.93 -1.27 -10.65
N ALA A 153 4.62 -0.26 -11.18
CA ALA A 153 5.70 0.43 -10.49
C ALA A 153 5.22 1.13 -9.20
N LEU A 154 4.05 1.80 -9.24
CA LEU A 154 3.48 2.47 -8.08
C LEU A 154 3.02 1.48 -7.01
N CYS A 155 2.30 0.40 -7.39
CA CYS A 155 1.88 -0.62 -6.44
C CYS A 155 3.09 -1.33 -5.79
N LYS A 156 4.16 -1.61 -6.56
CA LYS A 156 5.41 -2.14 -6.03
C LYS A 156 6.06 -1.20 -5.03
N ALA A 157 6.19 0.09 -5.37
CA ALA A 157 6.77 1.09 -4.47
C ALA A 157 5.97 1.22 -3.18
N ALA A 158 4.63 1.20 -3.28
CA ALA A 158 3.73 1.23 -2.13
C ALA A 158 3.90 -0.01 -1.23
N LEU A 159 3.95 -1.20 -1.81
CA LEU A 159 4.21 -2.46 -1.11
C LEU A 159 5.52 -2.41 -0.32
N GLN A 160 6.61 -1.99 -0.97
CA GLN A 160 7.92 -1.86 -0.35
C GLN A 160 7.96 -0.77 0.72
N ALA A 161 7.32 0.38 0.49
CA ALA A 161 7.24 1.44 1.48
C ALA A 161 6.45 1.01 2.73
N ALA A 162 5.34 0.30 2.56
CA ALA A 162 4.54 -0.21 3.67
C ALA A 162 5.31 -1.23 4.51
N SER A 163 6.13 -2.10 3.91
CA SER A 163 6.93 -3.08 4.64
C SER A 163 7.89 -2.46 5.65
N LEU A 164 8.47 -1.29 5.34
CA LEU A 164 9.36 -0.58 6.25
C LEU A 164 8.64 -0.11 7.52
N ASN A 165 7.33 0.15 7.43
CA ASN A 165 6.51 0.52 8.59
C ASN A 165 6.15 -0.71 9.44
N VAL A 166 6.14 -1.91 8.88
CA VAL A 166 6.09 -3.16 9.67
C VAL A 166 7.43 -3.37 10.37
N PHE A 167 8.54 -3.38 9.64
CA PHE A 167 9.86 -3.67 10.17
C PHE A 167 10.34 -2.71 11.26
N ILE A 168 10.02 -1.41 11.16
CA ILE A 168 10.41 -0.46 12.23
C ILE A 168 9.68 -0.77 13.54
N ASN A 169 8.45 -1.27 13.49
CA ASN A 169 7.68 -1.64 14.66
C ASN A 169 8.13 -3.00 15.22
N THR A 170 8.27 -4.03 14.39
CA THR A 170 8.71 -5.37 14.82
C THR A 170 10.11 -5.36 15.41
N LYS A 171 11.00 -4.48 14.91
CA LYS A 171 12.34 -4.26 15.49
C LYS A 171 12.29 -3.87 16.96
N LEU A 172 11.26 -3.13 17.38
CA LEU A 172 11.11 -2.58 18.73
C LEU A 172 10.31 -3.48 19.67
N MET A 173 9.63 -4.51 19.16
CA MET A 173 8.83 -5.45 19.95
C MET A 173 9.72 -6.30 20.87
N ALA A 174 9.29 -6.51 22.10
CA ALA A 174 9.93 -7.43 23.05
C ALA A 174 9.56 -8.89 22.74
N ASP A 175 8.33 -9.14 22.28
CA ASP A 175 7.88 -10.45 21.79
C ASP A 175 8.53 -10.74 20.43
N ARG A 176 9.67 -11.40 20.48
CA ARG A 176 10.45 -11.75 19.28
C ARG A 176 9.79 -12.84 18.42
N GLU A 177 8.98 -13.72 19.00
CA GLU A 177 8.23 -14.72 18.25
C GLU A 177 7.13 -14.05 17.42
N ARG A 178 6.36 -13.17 18.03
CA ARG A 178 5.35 -12.37 17.34
C ARG A 178 5.97 -11.48 16.26
N ALA A 179 7.08 -10.80 16.56
CA ALA A 179 7.81 -9.99 15.59
C ALA A 179 8.25 -10.83 14.37
N ALA A 180 8.86 -12.00 14.61
CA ALA A 180 9.30 -12.89 13.54
C ALA A 180 8.14 -13.39 12.67
N ALA A 181 6.97 -13.66 13.25
CA ALA A 181 5.78 -14.06 12.50
C ALA A 181 5.28 -12.93 11.57
N LEU A 182 5.30 -11.68 12.03
CA LEU A 182 4.95 -10.50 11.22
C LEU A 182 5.97 -10.25 10.10
N ASP A 183 7.26 -10.35 10.43
CA ASP A 183 8.35 -10.20 9.45
C ASP A 183 8.25 -11.28 8.35
N ALA A 184 8.03 -12.53 8.71
CA ALA A 184 7.89 -13.62 7.75
C ALA A 184 6.68 -13.44 6.81
N LYS A 185 5.56 -12.91 7.32
CA LYS A 185 4.40 -12.57 6.49
C LYS A 185 4.73 -11.42 5.52
N THR A 186 5.46 -10.42 6.00
CA THR A 186 5.91 -9.26 5.23
C THR A 186 6.87 -9.70 4.11
N ASP A 187 7.88 -10.51 4.45
CA ASP A 187 8.87 -11.03 3.49
C ASP A 187 8.20 -11.86 2.39
N LYS A 188 7.24 -12.70 2.74
CA LYS A 188 6.49 -13.48 1.76
C LYS A 188 5.78 -12.61 0.72
N LEU A 189 5.17 -11.50 1.15
CA LEU A 189 4.52 -10.54 0.24
C LEU A 189 5.56 -9.83 -0.66
N LEU A 190 6.69 -9.44 -0.08
CA LEU A 190 7.77 -8.82 -0.85
C LEU A 190 8.35 -9.78 -1.89
N ASP A 191 8.71 -11.00 -1.49
CA ASP A 191 9.33 -12.00 -2.35
C ASP A 191 8.45 -12.35 -3.56
N GLU A 192 7.15 -12.47 -3.35
CA GLU A 192 6.22 -12.80 -4.42
C GLU A 192 5.91 -11.58 -5.31
N PHE A 193 5.40 -10.50 -4.71
CA PHE A 193 4.76 -9.45 -5.49
C PHE A 193 5.71 -8.41 -6.07
N VAL A 194 6.91 -8.24 -5.52
CA VAL A 194 7.96 -7.42 -6.16
C VAL A 194 8.35 -8.02 -7.51
N LEU A 195 8.57 -9.33 -7.57
CA LEU A 195 8.92 -10.03 -8.81
C LEU A 195 7.79 -9.95 -9.85
N ARG A 196 6.54 -10.10 -9.42
CA ARG A 196 5.36 -10.00 -10.30
C ARG A 196 5.23 -8.60 -10.90
N ALA A 197 5.36 -7.55 -10.08
CA ALA A 197 5.31 -6.17 -10.56
C ALA A 197 6.47 -5.87 -11.54
N ASP A 198 7.67 -6.36 -11.27
CA ASP A 198 8.83 -6.22 -12.16
C ASP A 198 8.60 -6.93 -13.50
N ALA A 199 7.96 -8.09 -13.49
CA ALA A 199 7.62 -8.83 -14.72
C ALA A 199 6.62 -8.03 -15.57
N VAL A 200 5.59 -7.41 -14.96
CA VAL A 200 4.66 -6.53 -15.67
C VAL A 200 5.39 -5.33 -16.27
N PHE A 201 6.21 -4.65 -15.48
CA PHE A 201 6.97 -3.48 -15.93
C PHE A 201 7.90 -3.82 -17.09
N ALA A 202 8.63 -4.95 -17.00
CA ALA A 202 9.51 -5.42 -18.06
C ALA A 202 8.72 -5.78 -19.34
N SER A 203 7.59 -6.48 -19.21
CA SER A 203 6.72 -6.81 -20.34
C SER A 203 6.20 -5.56 -21.06
N VAL A 204 5.74 -4.58 -20.31
CA VAL A 204 5.27 -3.28 -20.86
C VAL A 204 6.43 -2.55 -21.54
N THR A 205 7.59 -2.47 -20.90
CA THR A 205 8.79 -1.83 -21.47
C THR A 205 9.18 -2.46 -22.79
N ASN A 206 9.17 -3.79 -22.88
CA ASN A 206 9.47 -4.52 -24.11
C ASN A 206 8.44 -4.22 -25.22
N LYS A 207 7.15 -4.18 -24.88
CA LYS A 207 6.09 -3.81 -25.85
C LYS A 207 6.27 -2.39 -26.40
N LEU A 208 6.79 -1.45 -25.60
CA LEU A 208 6.98 -0.05 -26.00
C LEU A 208 8.25 0.17 -26.83
N ARG A 209 9.30 -0.63 -26.60
CA ARG A 209 10.60 -0.49 -27.28
C ARG A 209 10.72 -1.30 -28.58
N ASN A 210 10.01 -2.43 -28.64
CA ASN A 210 10.01 -3.28 -29.84
C ASN A 210 8.85 -2.86 -30.75
N LYS A 211 9.20 -2.45 -32.00
CA LYS A 211 8.25 -2.11 -33.06
C LYS A 211 7.63 -3.35 -33.66
#